data_11cec56b6f0df83dcf84de317c36e048
#
_entry.id   11cec56b6f0df83dcf84de317c36e048
#
_cell.length_a   1.000
_cell.length_b   1.000
_cell.length_c   1.000
_cell.angle_alpha   90.00
_cell.angle_beta   90.00
_cell.angle_gamma   90.00
#
_symmetry.space_group_name_H-M   'P 1'
#
loop_
_entity.id
_entity.type
_entity.pdbx_description
1 polymer ?
#
loop_
_entity_poly.entity_id
_entity_poly.type
_entity_poly.pdbx_seq_one_letter_code
_entity_poly.pdbx_strand_id
1 'polypeptide(L)'
;MKFKDIEPIQHPSYPLFDKQWKVEFENGNGLSIVNGNHAYCDEDTYEIAPLYNGHLLIEGVDAWGDQVKGYVTEDQINEILEHAENEEPEIFIKYLNTI
;
A
#
# COMPACT_ATOMS: atom_id res chain seq x y z
N MET A 1 10.39 -5.78 -7.23
CA MET A 1 10.49 -5.86 -5.75
C MET A 1 9.30 -6.64 -5.22
N LYS A 2 9.51 -7.46 -4.22
CA LYS A 2 8.44 -8.22 -3.57
C LYS A 2 8.23 -7.76 -2.14
N PHE A 3 7.06 -8.02 -1.59
CA PHE A 3 6.71 -7.66 -0.23
C PHE A 3 7.74 -8.15 0.79
N LYS A 4 8.21 -9.39 0.64
CA LYS A 4 9.22 -9.97 1.54
C LYS A 4 10.56 -9.23 1.54
N ASP A 5 10.82 -8.38 0.54
CA ASP A 5 12.07 -7.62 0.45
C ASP A 5 12.01 -6.31 1.23
N ILE A 6 10.84 -5.95 1.76
CA ILE A 6 10.63 -4.70 2.49
C ILE A 6 10.76 -4.98 3.99
N GLU A 7 11.64 -4.22 4.68
CA GLU A 7 11.80 -4.34 6.13
C GLU A 7 10.66 -3.61 6.84
N PRO A 8 9.90 -4.31 7.71
CA PRO A 8 8.86 -3.65 8.48
C PRO A 8 9.43 -2.85 9.64
N ILE A 9 8.68 -1.81 10.03
CA ILE A 9 8.93 -1.07 11.26
C ILE A 9 7.71 -1.22 12.16
N GLN A 10 7.88 -0.92 13.46
CA GLN A 10 6.74 -0.80 14.34
C GLN A 10 5.95 0.44 13.92
N HIS A 11 4.64 0.31 13.77
CA HIS A 11 3.81 1.44 13.33
C HIS A 11 3.88 2.56 14.38
N PRO A 12 3.94 3.85 13.94
CA PRO A 12 3.99 4.98 14.88
C PRO A 12 2.81 5.03 15.85
N SER A 13 1.67 4.47 15.47
CA SER A 13 0.46 4.41 16.32
C SER A 13 0.27 3.07 17.03
N TYR A 14 1.36 2.34 17.27
CA TYR A 14 1.31 1.11 18.06
C TYR A 14 0.72 1.42 19.46
N PRO A 15 -0.18 0.59 20.02
CA PRO A 15 -0.61 -0.74 19.53
C PRO A 15 -1.87 -0.73 18.67
N LEU A 16 -2.39 0.40 18.26
CA LEU A 16 -3.58 0.46 17.39
C LEU A 16 -3.31 -0.23 16.05
N PHE A 17 -2.15 0.05 15.48
CA PHE A 17 -1.60 -0.69 14.35
C PHE A 17 -0.33 -1.38 14.83
N ASP A 18 0.03 -2.50 14.22
CA ASP A 18 1.20 -3.27 14.64
C ASP A 18 2.44 -2.88 13.85
N LYS A 19 2.49 -3.26 12.58
CA LYS A 19 3.66 -3.03 11.72
C LYS A 19 3.30 -2.21 10.49
N GLN A 20 4.32 -1.55 9.94
CA GLN A 20 4.21 -0.84 8.69
C GLN A 20 5.36 -1.25 7.77
N TRP A 21 5.04 -1.56 6.52
CA TRP A 21 5.98 -1.75 5.42
C TRP A 21 5.77 -0.57 4.48
N LYS A 22 6.82 0.20 4.23
CA LYS A 22 6.72 1.39 3.39
C LYS A 22 7.81 1.34 2.33
N VAL A 23 7.45 1.59 1.09
CA VAL A 23 8.38 1.63 -0.02
C VAL A 23 8.07 2.81 -0.92
N GLU A 24 9.12 3.43 -1.45
CA GLU A 24 9.02 4.55 -2.39
C GLU A 24 9.96 4.26 -3.56
N PHE A 25 9.46 4.44 -4.77
CA PHE A 25 10.24 4.20 -6.00
C PHE A 25 10.68 5.53 -6.63
N GLU A 26 11.68 5.46 -7.50
CA GLU A 26 12.25 6.65 -8.15
C GLU A 26 11.23 7.39 -9.02
N ASN A 27 10.23 6.69 -9.55
CA ASN A 27 9.17 7.30 -10.37
C ASN A 27 8.14 8.09 -9.55
N GLY A 28 8.28 8.13 -8.23
CA GLY A 28 7.36 8.81 -7.33
C GLY A 28 6.28 7.92 -6.74
N ASN A 29 6.02 6.77 -7.32
CA ASN A 29 5.05 5.81 -6.77
C ASN A 29 5.58 5.19 -5.48
N GLY A 30 4.67 4.84 -4.58
CA GLY A 30 5.00 4.12 -3.38
C GLY A 30 3.80 3.42 -2.80
N LEU A 31 4.03 2.68 -1.73
CA LEU A 31 2.98 1.92 -1.06
C LEU A 31 3.26 1.88 0.43
N SER A 32 2.23 2.12 1.22
CA SER A 32 2.23 1.88 2.66
C SER A 32 1.37 0.65 2.90
N ILE A 33 1.90 -0.31 3.65
CA ILE A 33 1.22 -1.56 3.98
C ILE A 33 1.21 -1.65 5.49
N VAL A 34 0.04 -1.87 6.10
CA VAL A 34 -0.08 -1.95 7.55
C VAL A 34 -0.91 -3.17 7.96
N ASN A 35 -0.70 -3.62 9.19
CA ASN A 35 -1.53 -4.63 9.83
C ASN A 35 -1.84 -4.19 11.26
N GLY A 36 -2.63 -5.00 11.96
CA GLY A 36 -2.97 -4.73 13.36
C GLY A 36 -4.48 -4.65 13.58
N ASN A 37 -4.88 -4.50 14.84
CA ASN A 37 -6.28 -4.61 15.24
C ASN A 37 -7.20 -3.53 14.68
N HIS A 38 -6.65 -2.35 14.38
CA HIS A 38 -7.41 -1.23 13.82
C HIS A 38 -7.25 -1.08 12.30
N ALA A 39 -6.41 -1.91 11.68
CA ALA A 39 -6.30 -1.94 10.22
C ALA A 39 -7.45 -2.76 9.62
N TYR A 40 -7.83 -2.44 8.40
CA TYR A 40 -8.81 -3.22 7.66
C TYR A 40 -8.13 -4.48 7.10
N CYS A 41 -7.90 -5.45 7.97
CA CYS A 41 -7.23 -6.70 7.61
C CYS A 41 -7.55 -7.80 8.62
N ASP A 42 -7.22 -9.04 8.25
CA ASP A 42 -7.20 -10.20 9.14
C ASP A 42 -5.76 -10.73 9.24
N GLU A 43 -5.59 -11.95 9.76
CA GLU A 43 -4.26 -12.52 9.99
C GLU A 43 -3.43 -12.70 8.72
N ASP A 44 -4.09 -12.93 7.59
CA ASP A 44 -3.44 -13.27 6.33
C ASP A 44 -3.53 -12.14 5.29
N THR A 45 -4.06 -11.00 5.68
CA THR A 45 -4.23 -9.85 4.78
C THR A 45 -3.71 -8.57 5.41
N TYR A 46 -3.70 -7.52 4.61
CA TYR A 46 -3.12 -6.23 4.98
C TYR A 46 -4.00 -5.09 4.48
N GLU A 47 -3.81 -3.92 5.09
CA GLU A 47 -4.40 -2.69 4.58
C GLU A 47 -3.31 -1.93 3.83
N ILE A 48 -3.62 -1.44 2.64
CA ILE A 48 -2.66 -0.71 1.82
C ILE A 48 -3.14 0.70 1.52
N ALA A 49 -2.17 1.60 1.32
CA ALA A 49 -2.42 2.95 0.84
C ALA A 49 -1.33 3.32 -0.18
N PRO A 50 -1.71 3.78 -1.38
CA PRO A 50 -0.72 4.25 -2.33
C PRO A 50 -0.12 5.59 -1.88
N LEU A 51 1.15 5.78 -2.22
CA LEU A 51 1.89 7.02 -1.93
C LEU A 51 2.33 7.66 -3.24
N TYR A 52 2.44 8.98 -3.22
CA TYR A 52 3.10 9.73 -4.28
C TYR A 52 4.09 10.70 -3.64
N ASN A 53 5.36 10.60 -4.04
CA ASN A 53 6.45 11.38 -3.44
C ASN A 53 6.49 11.30 -1.91
N GLY A 54 6.19 10.12 -1.35
CA GLY A 54 6.22 9.85 0.07
C GLY A 54 4.96 10.26 0.84
N HIS A 55 3.95 10.79 0.16
CA HIS A 55 2.72 11.24 0.80
C HIS A 55 1.52 10.43 0.34
N LEU A 56 0.52 10.28 1.21
CA LEU A 56 -0.75 9.67 0.84
C LEU A 56 -1.42 10.48 -0.27
N LEU A 57 -2.11 9.79 -1.17
CA LEU A 57 -2.94 10.44 -2.17
C LEU A 57 -4.16 11.04 -1.45
N ILE A 58 -4.24 12.37 -1.40
CA ILE A 58 -5.28 13.08 -0.64
C ILE A 58 -6.68 12.70 -1.15
N GLU A 59 -6.85 12.60 -2.47
CA GLU A 59 -8.13 12.26 -3.08
C GLU A 59 -8.42 10.76 -3.06
N GLY A 60 -7.44 9.94 -2.69
CA GLY A 60 -7.57 8.50 -2.67
C GLY A 60 -7.63 7.88 -4.06
N VAL A 61 -8.15 6.67 -4.14
CA VAL A 61 -8.38 5.94 -5.38
C VAL A 61 -9.89 5.90 -5.61
N ASP A 62 -10.35 6.46 -6.70
CA ASP A 62 -11.78 6.63 -6.96
C ASP A 62 -12.57 5.31 -6.81
N ALA A 63 -12.06 4.22 -7.38
CA ALA A 63 -12.73 2.93 -7.33
C ALA A 63 -12.85 2.36 -5.92
N TRP A 64 -11.99 2.78 -5.01
CA TRP A 64 -12.04 2.35 -3.61
C TRP A 64 -12.95 3.23 -2.76
N GLY A 65 -13.21 4.46 -3.20
CA GLY A 65 -13.94 5.44 -2.42
C GLY A 65 -13.19 5.90 -1.17
N ASP A 66 -11.88 5.66 -1.11
CA ASP A 66 -11.06 5.93 0.07
C ASP A 66 -9.59 6.02 -0.34
N GLN A 67 -8.75 6.42 0.59
CA GLN A 67 -7.29 6.44 0.47
C GLN A 67 -6.66 5.08 0.71
N VAL A 68 -7.41 4.13 1.26
CA VAL A 68 -6.91 2.81 1.66
C VAL A 68 -7.77 1.70 1.09
N LYS A 69 -7.19 0.52 0.96
CA LYS A 69 -7.87 -0.70 0.62
C LYS A 69 -7.50 -1.77 1.63
N GLY A 70 -8.52 -2.42 2.20
CA GLY A 70 -8.32 -3.48 3.19
C GLY A 70 -8.30 -4.88 2.58
N TYR A 71 -7.94 -5.85 3.41
CA TYR A 71 -8.01 -7.28 3.11
C TYR A 71 -7.25 -7.67 1.85
N VAL A 72 -6.07 -7.07 1.66
CA VAL A 72 -5.21 -7.33 0.49
C VAL A 72 -4.22 -8.43 0.84
N THR A 73 -4.13 -9.44 -0.02
CA THR A 73 -3.22 -10.57 0.19
C THR A 73 -1.80 -10.23 -0.21
N GLU A 74 -0.83 -11.03 0.25
CA GLU A 74 0.57 -10.85 -0.15
C GLU A 74 0.76 -10.97 -1.67
N ASP A 75 0.06 -11.90 -2.32
CA ASP A 75 0.14 -12.06 -3.77
C ASP A 75 -0.35 -10.80 -4.49
N GLN A 76 -1.44 -10.21 -4.02
CA GLN A 76 -1.94 -8.94 -4.56
C GLN A 76 -0.94 -7.80 -4.33
N ILE A 77 -0.33 -7.75 -3.14
CA ILE A 77 0.70 -6.75 -2.84
C ILE A 77 1.88 -6.87 -3.79
N ASN A 78 2.33 -8.09 -4.06
CA ASN A 78 3.45 -8.32 -5.00
C ASN A 78 3.10 -7.81 -6.40
N GLU A 79 1.88 -8.02 -6.87
CA GLU A 79 1.43 -7.51 -8.16
C GLU A 79 1.38 -5.99 -8.17
N ILE A 80 0.83 -5.39 -7.11
CA ILE A 80 0.75 -3.94 -6.98
C ILE A 80 2.15 -3.31 -6.95
N LEU A 81 3.09 -3.92 -6.22
CA LEU A 81 4.46 -3.42 -6.16
C LEU A 81 5.14 -3.45 -7.53
N GLU A 82 4.90 -4.47 -8.33
CA GLU A 82 5.44 -4.55 -9.68
C GLU A 82 4.93 -3.40 -10.55
N HIS A 83 3.64 -3.11 -10.50
CA HIS A 83 3.05 -1.98 -11.22
C HIS A 83 3.61 -0.65 -10.70
N ALA A 84 3.70 -0.48 -9.39
CA ALA A 84 4.23 0.74 -8.80
C ALA A 84 5.67 1.03 -9.21
N GLU A 85 6.50 0.00 -9.29
CA GLU A 85 7.92 0.14 -9.63
C GLU A 85 8.12 0.47 -11.11
N ASN A 86 7.29 -0.07 -11.99
CA ASN A 86 7.52 -0.06 -13.43
C ASN A 86 6.67 0.92 -14.22
N GLU A 87 5.63 1.50 -13.59
CA GLU A 87 4.69 2.35 -14.32
C GLU A 87 4.78 3.82 -13.90
N GLU A 88 4.45 4.71 -14.82
CA GLU A 88 4.28 6.12 -14.51
C GLU A 88 3.11 6.30 -13.52
N PRO A 89 3.13 7.35 -12.68
CA PRO A 89 2.08 7.54 -11.67
C PRO A 89 0.65 7.53 -12.22
N GLU A 90 0.42 8.14 -13.38
CA GLU A 90 -0.92 8.16 -13.98
C GLU A 90 -1.39 6.75 -14.34
N ILE A 91 -0.49 5.92 -14.86
CA ILE A 91 -0.80 4.56 -15.27
C ILE A 91 -1.01 3.69 -14.04
N PHE A 92 -0.17 3.88 -13.01
CA PHE A 92 -0.30 3.14 -11.76
C PHE A 92 -1.66 3.43 -11.09
N ILE A 93 -2.10 4.69 -11.05
CA ILE A 93 -3.41 5.04 -10.50
C ILE A 93 -4.54 4.40 -11.29
N LYS A 94 -4.45 4.37 -12.63
CA LYS A 94 -5.44 3.68 -13.46
C LYS A 94 -5.51 2.19 -13.11
N TYR A 95 -4.34 1.56 -12.92
CA TYR A 95 -4.30 0.16 -12.49
C TYR A 95 -4.99 -0.02 -11.14
N LEU A 96 -4.69 0.84 -10.15
CA LEU A 96 -5.32 0.76 -8.83
C LEU A 96 -6.85 0.85 -8.90
N ASN A 97 -7.38 1.59 -9.85
CA ASN A 97 -8.82 1.69 -10.05
C ASN A 97 -9.45 0.41 -10.62
N THR A 98 -8.64 -0.57 -11.02
CA THR A 98 -9.13 -1.85 -11.54
C THR A 98 -9.16 -2.97 -10.51
N ILE A 99 -8.64 -2.72 -9.32
CA ILE A 99 -8.54 -3.76 -8.29
C ILE A 99 -9.42 -3.49 -7.07
#